data_fc63f4ff71f988a0e90a6481d834b5a9
#
_entry.id   fc63f4ff71f988a0e90a6481d834b5a9
#
_cell.length_a   1.000
_cell.length_b   1.000
_cell.length_c   1.000
_cell.angle_alpha   90.00
_cell.angle_beta   90.00
_cell.angle_gamma   90.00
#
_symmetry.space_group_name_H-M   'P 1'
#
loop_
_entity.id
_entity.type
_entity.pdbx_description
1 polymer ?
#
loop_
_entity_poly.entity_id
_entity_poly.type
_entity_poly.pdbx_seq_one_letter_code
_entity_poly.pdbx_strand_id
1 'polypeptide(L)'
;MIIVVNLFFYFSMKEITFLAYCFFVIVSTIVLTDYDGFMNIWIPKEYVPHIGITMHLLLPLSSGIFVSLLLGHYKVFPKSKIITVVSMILAFLLYVTFLYTKKFIYFSIGDLVGLFLLSYYMYLGILAMKDKIYAKFSVIGYSLVFISAIGFTVPLNLGINWISFPLYSIKIGALFEMLILSYSITYRVKKIQEENENYLHEIKQHIKKINILENKLEENKDSENSLSKKEQKIAELISMHKLTDREADVLLQISKGLNNKQIAYELFISINTVKYHTRNLYEKLNIKKRTEISSKLLHTNAI
;
A
#
# COMPACT_ATOMS: atom_id res chain seq x y z
N MET A 1 24.50 -12.42 -16.91
CA MET A 1 23.36 -13.21 -16.42
C MET A 1 22.55 -12.45 -15.37
N ILE A 2 23.11 -11.98 -14.24
CA ILE A 2 22.37 -11.26 -13.17
C ILE A 2 21.59 -10.05 -13.70
N ILE A 3 22.21 -9.20 -14.54
CA ILE A 3 21.58 -8.03 -15.15
C ILE A 3 20.36 -8.44 -15.99
N VAL A 4 20.51 -9.46 -16.84
CA VAL A 4 19.43 -9.93 -17.73
C VAL A 4 18.22 -10.43 -16.92
N VAL A 5 18.46 -11.20 -15.86
CA VAL A 5 17.42 -11.71 -14.96
C VAL A 5 16.69 -10.55 -14.26
N ASN A 6 17.44 -9.56 -13.75
CA ASN A 6 16.82 -8.43 -13.06
C ASN A 6 16.11 -7.47 -14.03
N LEU A 7 16.58 -7.31 -15.27
CA LEU A 7 15.83 -6.60 -16.31
C LEU A 7 14.52 -7.32 -16.65
N PHE A 8 14.54 -8.65 -16.77
CA PHE A 8 13.32 -9.44 -16.97
C PHE A 8 12.31 -9.19 -15.84
N PHE A 9 12.77 -9.24 -14.58
CA PHE A 9 11.89 -8.91 -13.44
C PHE A 9 11.39 -7.46 -13.46
N TYR A 10 12.22 -6.49 -13.89
CA TYR A 10 11.76 -5.11 -14.06
C TYR A 10 10.61 -5.02 -15.07
N PHE A 11 10.71 -5.64 -16.23
CA PHE A 11 9.65 -5.62 -17.23
C PHE A 11 8.38 -6.37 -16.77
N SER A 12 8.55 -7.45 -16.02
CA SER A 12 7.44 -8.26 -15.50
C SER A 12 6.69 -7.56 -14.35
N MET A 13 7.41 -6.99 -13.39
CA MET A 13 6.86 -6.46 -12.14
C MET A 13 6.80 -4.93 -12.12
N LYS A 14 7.43 -4.25 -13.08
CA LYS A 14 7.53 -2.78 -13.23
C LYS A 14 8.03 -2.07 -11.97
N GLU A 15 8.88 -2.73 -11.20
CA GLU A 15 9.42 -2.20 -9.94
C GLU A 15 10.81 -1.60 -10.19
N ILE A 16 10.95 -0.30 -9.97
CA ILE A 16 12.16 0.49 -10.25
C ILE A 16 13.40 0.00 -9.51
N THR A 17 13.22 -0.71 -8.39
CA THR A 17 14.33 -1.23 -7.57
C THR A 17 15.20 -2.19 -8.37
N PHE A 18 14.63 -2.98 -9.31
CA PHE A 18 15.40 -3.86 -10.20
C PHE A 18 16.28 -3.07 -11.15
N LEU A 19 15.82 -1.95 -11.68
CA LEU A 19 16.60 -1.11 -12.59
C LEU A 19 17.75 -0.43 -11.84
N ALA A 20 17.49 0.11 -10.64
CA ALA A 20 18.55 0.67 -9.80
C ALA A 20 19.62 -0.38 -9.43
N TYR A 21 19.18 -1.61 -9.20
CA TYR A 21 20.09 -2.72 -8.95
C TYR A 21 20.93 -3.07 -10.18
N CYS A 22 20.35 -3.12 -11.37
CA CYS A 22 21.11 -3.33 -12.61
C CYS A 22 22.17 -2.26 -12.79
N PHE A 23 21.85 -0.99 -12.52
CA PHE A 23 22.81 0.10 -12.57
C PHE A 23 23.96 -0.10 -11.57
N PHE A 24 23.65 -0.46 -10.32
CA PHE A 24 24.65 -0.80 -9.31
C PHE A 24 25.56 -1.95 -9.76
N VAL A 25 25.00 -3.04 -10.29
CA VAL A 25 25.77 -4.20 -10.77
C VAL A 25 26.70 -3.82 -11.92
N ILE A 26 26.26 -2.98 -12.87
CA ILE A 26 27.09 -2.51 -13.97
C ILE A 26 28.29 -1.72 -13.43
N VAL A 27 28.04 -0.73 -12.57
CA VAL A 27 29.10 0.11 -11.99
C VAL A 27 30.08 -0.75 -11.18
N SER A 28 29.57 -1.63 -10.33
CA SER A 28 30.38 -2.55 -9.51
C SER A 28 31.27 -3.46 -10.38
N THR A 29 30.71 -4.02 -11.47
CA THR A 29 31.47 -4.88 -12.39
C THR A 29 32.58 -4.09 -13.05
N ILE A 30 32.34 -2.84 -13.48
CA ILE A 30 33.39 -2.01 -14.13
C ILE A 30 34.51 -1.72 -13.12
N VAL A 31 34.18 -1.36 -11.86
CA VAL A 31 35.20 -1.14 -10.82
C VAL A 31 36.04 -2.38 -10.56
N LEU A 32 35.40 -3.58 -10.50
CA LEU A 32 36.12 -4.83 -10.30
C LEU A 32 37.04 -5.22 -11.46
N THR A 33 36.66 -4.85 -12.69
CA THR A 33 37.51 -5.10 -13.90
C THR A 33 38.65 -4.08 -14.02
N ASP A 34 38.49 -2.88 -13.45
CA ASP A 34 39.57 -1.88 -13.43
C ASP A 34 40.76 -2.36 -12.59
N TYR A 35 40.54 -2.98 -11.44
CA TYR A 35 41.60 -3.56 -10.61
C TYR A 35 42.45 -4.61 -11.29
N ASP A 36 41.92 -5.32 -12.32
CA ASP A 36 42.66 -6.31 -13.10
C ASP A 36 43.44 -5.68 -14.30
N GLY A 37 43.24 -4.39 -14.52
CA GLY A 37 43.74 -3.75 -15.75
C GLY A 37 43.05 -4.24 -17.02
N PHE A 38 41.90 -4.96 -16.90
CA PHE A 38 41.15 -5.49 -18.06
C PHE A 38 40.66 -4.37 -18.98
N MET A 39 40.36 -3.19 -18.40
CA MET A 39 39.97 -2.02 -19.16
C MET A 39 41.01 -1.58 -20.20
N ASN A 40 42.32 -1.82 -19.95
CA ASN A 40 43.39 -1.47 -20.87
C ASN A 40 43.35 -2.24 -22.19
N ILE A 41 42.56 -3.31 -22.28
CA ILE A 41 42.38 -4.11 -23.52
C ILE A 41 41.45 -3.37 -24.50
N TRP A 42 40.43 -2.65 -23.97
CA TRP A 42 39.38 -2.06 -24.81
C TRP A 42 39.42 -0.53 -24.86
N ILE A 43 40.12 0.10 -23.90
CA ILE A 43 40.12 1.54 -23.71
C ILE A 43 41.57 2.03 -23.82
N PRO A 44 41.84 3.14 -24.57
CA PRO A 44 43.19 3.73 -24.61
C PRO A 44 43.66 4.07 -23.18
N LYS A 45 44.92 3.78 -22.89
CA LYS A 45 45.51 3.89 -21.54
C LYS A 45 45.37 5.28 -20.92
N GLU A 46 45.29 6.33 -21.72
CA GLU A 46 45.12 7.71 -21.29
C GLU A 46 43.76 7.95 -20.64
N TYR A 47 42.67 7.23 -21.04
CA TYR A 47 41.31 7.39 -20.51
C TYR A 47 41.01 6.47 -19.32
N VAL A 48 41.73 5.36 -19.16
CA VAL A 48 41.49 4.36 -18.12
C VAL A 48 41.45 4.98 -16.72
N PRO A 49 42.43 5.84 -16.31
CA PRO A 49 42.39 6.45 -14.95
C PRO A 49 41.17 7.34 -14.74
N HIS A 50 40.72 8.06 -15.77
CA HIS A 50 39.54 8.94 -15.66
C HIS A 50 38.26 8.13 -15.50
N ILE A 51 38.14 7.01 -16.24
CA ILE A 51 36.99 6.11 -16.14
C ILE A 51 36.99 5.42 -14.78
N GLY A 52 38.12 4.87 -14.34
CA GLY A 52 38.29 4.24 -13.03
C GLY A 52 37.83 5.16 -11.93
N ILE A 53 38.36 6.38 -11.85
CA ILE A 53 37.98 7.38 -10.83
C ILE A 53 36.48 7.69 -10.90
N THR A 54 35.91 7.86 -12.09
CA THR A 54 34.47 8.14 -12.26
C THR A 54 33.63 6.98 -11.75
N MET A 55 34.04 5.73 -12.01
CA MET A 55 33.31 4.54 -11.54
C MET A 55 33.42 4.34 -10.04
N HIS A 56 34.60 4.62 -9.42
CA HIS A 56 34.75 4.64 -7.96
C HIS A 56 33.85 5.67 -7.28
N LEU A 57 33.59 6.84 -7.92
CA LEU A 57 32.62 7.82 -7.42
C LEU A 57 31.16 7.34 -7.59
N LEU A 58 30.86 6.71 -8.74
CA LEU A 58 29.51 6.22 -9.04
C LEU A 58 29.10 5.00 -8.20
N LEU A 59 30.06 4.20 -7.72
CA LEU A 59 29.78 2.99 -6.95
C LEU A 59 28.99 3.28 -5.67
N PRO A 60 29.43 4.14 -4.74
CA PRO A 60 28.66 4.45 -3.54
C PRO A 60 27.36 5.21 -3.86
N LEU A 61 27.31 5.99 -4.95
CA LEU A 61 26.09 6.65 -5.40
C LEU A 61 25.04 5.64 -5.86
N SER A 62 25.41 4.73 -6.74
CA SER A 62 24.50 3.68 -7.25
C SER A 62 24.02 2.75 -6.14
N SER A 63 24.93 2.37 -5.23
CA SER A 63 24.60 1.59 -4.04
C SER A 63 23.61 2.34 -3.13
N GLY A 64 23.82 3.64 -2.89
CA GLY A 64 22.93 4.48 -2.09
C GLY A 64 21.54 4.62 -2.69
N ILE A 65 21.43 4.82 -4.00
CA ILE A 65 20.15 4.85 -4.71
C ILE A 65 19.44 3.50 -4.53
N PHE A 66 20.15 2.41 -4.79
CA PHE A 66 19.61 1.06 -4.67
C PHE A 66 19.12 0.75 -3.25
N VAL A 67 19.94 0.99 -2.22
CA VAL A 67 19.57 0.77 -0.80
C VAL A 67 18.38 1.63 -0.40
N SER A 68 18.32 2.88 -0.87
CA SER A 68 17.20 3.76 -0.57
C SER A 68 15.87 3.23 -1.12
N LEU A 69 15.88 2.70 -2.32
CA LEU A 69 14.72 2.08 -2.95
C LEU A 69 14.37 0.74 -2.31
N LEU A 70 15.38 -0.07 -2.00
CA LEU A 70 15.17 -1.38 -1.38
C LEU A 70 14.59 -1.26 0.04
N LEU A 71 15.18 -0.44 0.89
CA LEU A 71 14.80 -0.32 2.30
C LEU A 71 13.76 0.76 2.57
N GLY A 72 13.60 1.73 1.65
CA GLY A 72 12.75 2.90 1.86
C GLY A 72 13.21 3.77 3.05
N HIS A 73 14.50 3.72 3.40
CA HIS A 73 15.02 4.31 4.64
C HIS A 73 14.93 5.84 4.68
N TYR A 74 14.92 6.53 3.54
CA TYR A 74 14.75 7.99 3.52
C TYR A 74 13.38 8.46 4.04
N LYS A 75 12.36 7.59 4.01
CA LYS A 75 11.06 7.87 4.62
C LYS A 75 11.12 7.75 6.15
N VAL A 76 11.91 6.81 6.66
CA VAL A 76 12.03 6.52 8.09
C VAL A 76 13.14 7.38 8.73
N PHE A 77 14.26 7.58 8.03
CA PHE A 77 15.44 8.31 8.48
C PHE A 77 15.81 9.44 7.50
N PRO A 78 15.09 10.58 7.48
CA PRO A 78 15.32 11.64 6.49
C PRO A 78 16.73 12.23 6.56
N LYS A 79 17.37 12.24 7.75
CA LYS A 79 18.76 12.66 7.93
C LYS A 79 19.77 11.81 7.17
N SER A 80 19.42 10.54 6.83
CA SER A 80 20.30 9.66 6.08
C SER A 80 20.59 10.19 4.67
N LYS A 81 19.66 10.92 4.06
CA LYS A 81 19.88 11.60 2.79
C LYS A 81 20.99 12.65 2.87
N ILE A 82 21.01 13.42 3.95
CA ILE A 82 22.03 14.46 4.18
C ILE A 82 23.42 13.84 4.32
N ILE A 83 23.53 12.76 5.12
CA ILE A 83 24.81 12.05 5.32
C ILE A 83 25.33 11.52 3.97
N THR A 84 24.45 10.87 3.17
CA THR A 84 24.83 10.38 1.85
C THR A 84 25.30 11.51 0.93
N VAL A 85 24.54 12.61 0.82
CA VAL A 85 24.89 13.73 -0.05
C VAL A 85 26.18 14.40 0.36
N VAL A 86 26.37 14.67 1.66
CA VAL A 86 27.61 15.29 2.17
C VAL A 86 28.81 14.40 1.91
N SER A 87 28.72 13.10 2.18
CA SER A 87 29.81 12.14 1.92
C SER A 87 30.12 12.05 0.43
N MET A 88 29.11 12.09 -0.44
CA MET A 88 29.32 12.09 -1.90
C MET A 88 30.01 13.36 -2.39
N ILE A 89 29.64 14.53 -1.87
CA ILE A 89 30.32 15.79 -2.20
C ILE A 89 31.78 15.73 -1.73
N LEU A 90 32.03 15.21 -0.54
CA LEU A 90 33.39 15.06 -0.01
C LEU A 90 34.22 14.12 -0.90
N ALA A 91 33.70 12.95 -1.27
CA ALA A 91 34.38 12.02 -2.17
C ALA A 91 34.68 12.66 -3.53
N PHE A 92 33.70 13.39 -4.10
CA PHE A 92 33.89 14.09 -5.35
C PHE A 92 35.02 15.12 -5.29
N LEU A 93 35.07 15.94 -4.23
CA LEU A 93 36.13 16.94 -4.04
C LEU A 93 37.50 16.27 -3.89
N LEU A 94 37.58 15.15 -3.18
CA LEU A 94 38.82 14.39 -3.01
C LEU A 94 39.33 13.81 -4.34
N TYR A 95 38.44 13.24 -5.16
CA TYR A 95 38.80 12.70 -6.47
C TYR A 95 39.20 13.82 -7.46
N VAL A 96 38.52 14.97 -7.45
CA VAL A 96 38.93 16.14 -8.24
C VAL A 96 40.32 16.64 -7.80
N THR A 97 40.58 16.73 -6.48
CA THR A 97 41.89 17.09 -5.94
C THR A 97 42.97 16.09 -6.34
N PHE A 98 42.67 14.79 -6.36
CA PHE A 98 43.56 13.77 -6.86
C PHE A 98 43.88 13.98 -8.35
N LEU A 99 42.90 14.23 -9.18
CA LEU A 99 43.12 14.48 -10.63
C LEU A 99 44.06 15.67 -10.86
N TYR A 100 43.94 16.73 -10.02
CA TYR A 100 44.77 17.94 -10.15
C TYR A 100 46.18 17.73 -9.59
N THR A 101 46.29 17.16 -8.37
CA THR A 101 47.58 17.06 -7.64
C THR A 101 48.35 15.80 -7.95
N LYS A 102 47.70 14.77 -8.52
CA LYS A 102 48.22 13.41 -8.73
C LYS A 102 48.74 12.71 -7.47
N LYS A 103 48.41 13.23 -6.27
CA LYS A 103 48.81 12.63 -5.00
C LYS A 103 47.83 11.54 -4.59
N PHE A 104 48.29 10.30 -4.54
CA PHE A 104 47.49 9.10 -4.28
C PHE A 104 46.71 9.15 -2.94
N ILE A 105 47.20 9.93 -1.96
CA ILE A 105 46.53 10.09 -0.66
C ILE A 105 45.09 10.59 -0.78
N TYR A 106 44.77 11.48 -1.72
CA TYR A 106 43.42 11.97 -1.93
C TYR A 106 42.49 10.91 -2.50
N PHE A 107 43.01 10.04 -3.38
CA PHE A 107 42.27 8.88 -3.88
C PHE A 107 41.95 7.91 -2.74
N SER A 108 42.95 7.55 -1.93
CA SER A 108 42.80 6.67 -0.78
C SER A 108 41.79 7.17 0.25
N ILE A 109 41.79 8.48 0.54
CA ILE A 109 40.78 9.07 1.44
C ILE A 109 39.38 9.01 0.80
N GLY A 110 39.26 9.20 -0.52
CA GLY A 110 38.02 9.04 -1.26
C GLY A 110 37.44 7.62 -1.14
N ASP A 111 38.28 6.59 -1.26
CA ASP A 111 37.89 5.19 -1.06
C ASP A 111 37.45 4.91 0.39
N LEU A 112 38.10 5.51 1.39
CA LEU A 112 37.70 5.40 2.79
C LEU A 112 36.32 6.04 3.05
N VAL A 113 35.99 7.15 2.36
CA VAL A 113 34.64 7.72 2.38
C VAL A 113 33.62 6.74 1.77
N GLY A 114 33.99 6.04 0.69
CA GLY A 114 33.17 4.97 0.10
C GLY A 114 32.90 3.83 1.09
N LEU A 115 33.95 3.36 1.80
CA LEU A 115 33.83 2.33 2.85
C LEU A 115 32.96 2.82 4.03
N PHE A 116 33.09 4.08 4.41
CA PHE A 116 32.21 4.69 5.44
C PHE A 116 30.75 4.64 4.98
N LEU A 117 30.43 5.01 3.73
CA LEU A 117 29.06 4.93 3.21
C LEU A 117 28.55 3.49 3.17
N LEU A 118 29.35 2.53 2.78
CA LEU A 118 28.98 1.11 2.78
C LEU A 118 28.64 0.62 4.19
N SER A 119 29.47 0.96 5.20
CA SER A 119 29.18 0.63 6.60
C SER A 119 27.94 1.32 7.12
N TYR A 120 27.71 2.56 6.70
CA TYR A 120 26.50 3.31 7.05
C TYR A 120 25.23 2.69 6.45
N TYR A 121 25.27 2.26 5.18
CA TYR A 121 24.12 1.55 4.57
C TYR A 121 23.87 0.19 5.23
N MET A 122 24.93 -0.53 5.61
CA MET A 122 24.80 -1.75 6.39
C MET A 122 24.14 -1.49 7.75
N TYR A 123 24.52 -0.42 8.45
CA TYR A 123 23.89 0.00 9.70
C TYR A 123 22.39 0.31 9.51
N LEU A 124 22.02 1.05 8.46
CA LEU A 124 20.61 1.30 8.13
C LEU A 124 19.84 0.00 7.82
N GLY A 125 20.51 -0.95 7.15
CA GLY A 125 19.97 -2.29 6.93
C GLY A 125 19.70 -3.03 8.25
N ILE A 126 20.64 -2.99 9.20
CA ILE A 126 20.49 -3.59 10.55
C ILE A 126 19.28 -2.99 11.27
N LEU A 127 19.11 -1.68 11.24
CA LEU A 127 17.94 -1.03 11.84
C LEU A 127 16.62 -1.48 11.16
N ALA A 128 16.65 -1.67 9.84
CA ALA A 128 15.48 -2.10 9.08
C ALA A 128 15.15 -3.59 9.26
N MET A 129 16.07 -4.43 9.73
CA MET A 129 15.83 -5.88 9.93
C MET A 129 14.71 -6.18 10.93
N LYS A 130 14.43 -5.25 11.84
CA LYS A 130 13.39 -5.40 12.85
C LYS A 130 12.02 -5.57 12.25
N ASP A 131 11.75 -4.82 11.17
CA ASP A 131 10.44 -4.76 10.53
C ASP A 131 10.41 -5.43 9.14
N LYS A 132 11.59 -5.65 8.53
CA LYS A 132 11.72 -6.05 7.12
C LYS A 132 12.66 -7.25 6.99
N ILE A 133 12.11 -8.44 6.75
CA ILE A 133 12.90 -9.68 6.60
C ILE A 133 13.90 -9.57 5.45
N TYR A 134 13.54 -8.94 4.34
CA TYR A 134 14.44 -8.78 3.19
C TYR A 134 15.66 -7.91 3.50
N ALA A 135 15.60 -7.03 4.53
CA ALA A 135 16.77 -6.29 4.99
C ALA A 135 17.86 -7.20 5.56
N LYS A 136 17.52 -8.37 6.12
CA LYS A 136 18.50 -9.36 6.59
C LYS A 136 19.40 -9.84 5.44
N PHE A 137 18.80 -10.15 4.30
CA PHE A 137 19.57 -10.58 3.11
C PHE A 137 20.49 -9.47 2.62
N SER A 138 20.00 -8.21 2.62
CA SER A 138 20.83 -7.07 2.22
C SER A 138 22.02 -6.88 3.15
N VAL A 139 21.85 -7.00 4.47
CA VAL A 139 22.95 -6.90 5.45
C VAL A 139 23.96 -8.02 5.24
N ILE A 140 23.50 -9.26 5.02
CA ILE A 140 24.39 -10.40 4.73
C ILE A 140 25.20 -10.14 3.46
N GLY A 141 24.56 -9.71 2.37
CA GLY A 141 25.23 -9.37 1.10
C GLY A 141 26.31 -8.30 1.31
N TYR A 142 25.93 -7.16 1.88
CA TYR A 142 26.89 -6.06 2.14
C TYR A 142 27.99 -6.44 3.11
N SER A 143 27.74 -7.29 4.11
CA SER A 143 28.79 -7.71 5.07
C SER A 143 29.88 -8.52 4.40
N LEU A 144 29.57 -9.35 3.41
CA LEU A 144 30.57 -10.14 2.68
C LEU A 144 31.54 -9.25 1.90
N VAL A 145 31.02 -8.26 1.17
CA VAL A 145 31.85 -7.29 0.45
C VAL A 145 32.59 -6.38 1.42
N PHE A 146 31.94 -5.94 2.50
CA PHE A 146 32.56 -5.06 3.49
C PHE A 146 33.79 -5.70 4.15
N ILE A 147 33.71 -6.97 4.57
CA ILE A 147 34.83 -7.72 5.14
C ILE A 147 35.95 -7.86 4.11
N SER A 148 35.61 -8.23 2.87
CA SER A 148 36.60 -8.38 1.80
C SER A 148 37.23 -7.04 1.42
N ALA A 149 36.46 -5.95 1.38
CA ALA A 149 36.94 -4.61 1.06
C ALA A 149 37.87 -4.06 2.15
N ILE A 150 37.54 -4.22 3.44
CA ILE A 150 38.44 -3.85 4.53
C ILE A 150 39.72 -4.63 4.45
N GLY A 151 39.66 -5.96 4.27
CA GLY A 151 40.85 -6.82 4.21
C GLY A 151 41.77 -6.55 3.02
N PHE A 152 41.27 -5.95 1.95
CA PHE A 152 42.04 -5.57 0.76
C PHE A 152 42.42 -4.08 0.77
N THR A 153 41.43 -3.20 0.85
CA THR A 153 41.62 -1.74 0.66
C THR A 153 42.39 -1.07 1.78
N VAL A 154 42.15 -1.45 3.03
CA VAL A 154 42.80 -0.82 4.17
C VAL A 154 44.31 -1.13 4.21
N PRO A 155 44.77 -2.40 4.10
CA PRO A 155 46.19 -2.71 4.00
C PRO A 155 46.85 -2.05 2.80
N LEU A 156 46.22 -2.05 1.63
CA LEU A 156 46.73 -1.41 0.42
C LEU A 156 46.98 0.11 0.63
N ASN A 157 46.02 0.82 1.23
CA ASN A 157 46.12 2.25 1.45
C ASN A 157 47.08 2.65 2.57
N LEU A 158 47.24 1.78 3.58
CA LEU A 158 48.20 2.01 4.68
C LEU A 158 49.59 1.47 4.47
N GLY A 159 49.84 0.78 3.35
CA GLY A 159 51.11 0.13 3.05
C GLY A 159 51.45 -1.06 3.95
N ILE A 160 50.43 -1.73 4.52
CA ILE A 160 50.57 -2.83 5.46
C ILE A 160 50.52 -4.16 4.70
N ASN A 161 51.61 -4.93 4.66
CA ASN A 161 51.67 -6.13 3.84
C ASN A 161 51.42 -7.46 4.56
N TRP A 162 51.20 -7.46 5.88
CA TRP A 162 51.15 -8.69 6.68
C TRP A 162 49.72 -9.25 6.86
N ILE A 163 48.65 -8.46 6.55
CA ILE A 163 47.24 -8.87 6.61
C ILE A 163 46.52 -8.32 5.39
N SER A 164 46.90 -8.70 4.19
CA SER A 164 46.16 -8.28 3.00
C SER A 164 45.41 -9.45 2.38
N PHE A 165 44.11 -9.24 2.15
CA PHE A 165 43.33 -10.20 1.36
C PHE A 165 43.76 -10.08 -0.13
N PRO A 166 43.83 -11.20 -0.83
CA PRO A 166 44.11 -11.14 -2.28
C PRO A 166 42.92 -10.50 -3.02
N LEU A 167 43.19 -9.88 -4.16
CA LEU A 167 42.18 -9.18 -4.99
C LEU A 167 40.95 -10.05 -5.31
N TYR A 168 41.14 -11.34 -5.50
CA TYR A 168 40.03 -12.25 -5.78
C TYR A 168 39.03 -12.37 -4.65
N SER A 169 39.38 -12.04 -3.39
CA SER A 169 38.46 -12.07 -2.26
C SER A 169 37.35 -11.04 -2.40
N ILE A 170 37.68 -9.82 -2.88
CA ILE A 170 36.66 -8.78 -3.15
C ILE A 170 35.72 -9.25 -4.27
N LYS A 171 36.26 -9.87 -5.33
CA LYS A 171 35.45 -10.35 -6.47
C LYS A 171 34.49 -11.45 -6.05
N ILE A 172 34.96 -12.40 -5.24
CA ILE A 172 34.11 -13.47 -4.70
C ILE A 172 33.05 -12.85 -3.78
N GLY A 173 33.43 -11.92 -2.88
CA GLY A 173 32.51 -11.22 -2.01
C GLY A 173 31.42 -10.47 -2.80
N ALA A 174 31.83 -9.73 -3.84
CA ALA A 174 30.90 -8.99 -4.70
C ALA A 174 29.98 -9.91 -5.51
N LEU A 175 30.46 -11.08 -5.96
CA LEU A 175 29.62 -12.05 -6.65
C LEU A 175 28.51 -12.58 -5.73
N PHE A 176 28.86 -12.97 -4.49
CA PHE A 176 27.87 -13.40 -3.50
C PHE A 176 26.91 -12.27 -3.10
N GLU A 177 27.43 -11.04 -2.90
CA GLU A 177 26.60 -9.87 -2.68
C GLU A 177 25.54 -9.71 -3.77
N MET A 178 25.96 -9.71 -5.03
CA MET A 178 25.07 -9.54 -6.18
C MET A 178 23.97 -10.63 -6.21
N LEU A 179 24.30 -11.88 -5.92
CA LEU A 179 23.32 -12.96 -5.86
C LEU A 179 22.32 -12.78 -4.71
N ILE A 180 22.82 -12.46 -3.52
CA ILE A 180 22.02 -12.28 -2.31
C ILE A 180 21.12 -11.05 -2.45
N LEU A 181 21.63 -9.94 -3.00
CA LEU A 181 20.82 -8.73 -3.21
C LEU A 181 19.73 -8.94 -4.26
N SER A 182 20.03 -9.67 -5.36
CA SER A 182 19.01 -10.06 -6.34
C SER A 182 17.89 -10.88 -5.71
N TYR A 183 18.22 -11.82 -4.84
CA TYR A 183 17.25 -12.57 -4.06
C TYR A 183 16.45 -11.67 -3.11
N SER A 184 17.14 -10.74 -2.42
CA SER A 184 16.50 -9.79 -1.48
C SER A 184 15.43 -8.94 -2.15
N ILE A 185 15.69 -8.43 -3.37
CA ILE A 185 14.72 -7.64 -4.14
C ILE A 185 13.52 -8.50 -4.50
N THR A 186 13.76 -9.69 -5.06
CA THR A 186 12.69 -10.60 -5.48
C THR A 186 11.78 -10.98 -4.31
N TYR A 187 12.37 -11.29 -3.16
CA TYR A 187 11.64 -11.57 -1.93
C TYR A 187 10.79 -10.38 -1.47
N ARG A 188 11.37 -9.16 -1.48
CA ARG A 188 10.66 -7.93 -1.13
C ARG A 188 9.44 -7.70 -2.03
N VAL A 189 9.63 -7.81 -3.34
CA VAL A 189 8.56 -7.54 -4.31
C VAL A 189 7.44 -8.57 -4.16
N LYS A 190 7.79 -9.85 -4.02
CA LYS A 190 6.81 -10.90 -3.77
C LYS A 190 5.98 -10.62 -2.50
N LYS A 191 6.64 -10.21 -1.42
CA LYS A 191 5.95 -9.87 -0.17
C LYS A 191 5.00 -8.70 -0.32
N ILE A 192 5.41 -7.64 -1.04
CA ILE A 192 4.54 -6.48 -1.32
C ILE A 192 3.33 -6.90 -2.17
N GLN A 193 3.51 -7.80 -3.13
CA GLN A 193 2.40 -8.31 -3.93
C GLN A 193 1.40 -9.09 -3.08
N GLU A 194 1.88 -9.99 -2.22
CA GLU A 194 1.04 -10.74 -1.28
C GLU A 194 0.25 -9.81 -0.33
N GLU A 195 0.91 -8.78 0.21
CA GLU A 195 0.25 -7.78 1.05
C GLU A 195 -0.83 -7.00 0.26
N ASN A 196 -0.54 -6.59 -0.97
CA ASN A 196 -1.51 -5.89 -1.82
C ASN A 196 -2.72 -6.76 -2.18
N GLU A 197 -2.53 -8.05 -2.45
CA GLU A 197 -3.63 -8.98 -2.71
C GLU A 197 -4.53 -9.13 -1.47
N ASN A 198 -3.94 -9.22 -0.27
CA ASN A 198 -4.68 -9.27 0.98
C ASN A 198 -5.50 -8.00 1.21
N TYR A 199 -4.91 -6.80 1.02
CA TYR A 199 -5.63 -5.53 1.11
C TYR A 199 -6.78 -5.44 0.11
N LEU A 200 -6.57 -5.87 -1.14
CA LEU A 200 -7.64 -5.91 -2.14
C LEU A 200 -8.78 -6.84 -1.74
N HIS A 201 -8.45 -7.97 -1.11
CA HIS A 201 -9.47 -8.89 -0.59
C HIS A 201 -10.29 -8.25 0.54
N GLU A 202 -9.63 -7.59 1.50
CA GLU A 202 -10.29 -6.86 2.59
C GLU A 202 -11.20 -5.75 2.05
N ILE A 203 -10.72 -4.95 1.10
CA ILE A 203 -11.52 -3.88 0.46
C ILE A 203 -12.77 -4.46 -0.19
N LYS A 204 -12.65 -5.58 -0.93
CA LYS A 204 -13.81 -6.25 -1.54
C LYS A 204 -14.83 -6.72 -0.51
N GLN A 205 -14.38 -7.23 0.64
CA GLN A 205 -15.28 -7.62 1.74
C GLN A 205 -16.01 -6.41 2.34
N HIS A 206 -15.29 -5.29 2.55
CA HIS A 206 -15.91 -4.05 3.04
C HIS A 206 -16.96 -3.49 2.07
N ILE A 207 -16.67 -3.45 0.77
CA ILE A 207 -17.61 -3.01 -0.26
C ILE A 207 -18.87 -3.90 -0.23
N LYS A 208 -18.71 -5.22 -0.15
CA LYS A 208 -19.86 -6.13 -0.06
C LYS A 208 -20.72 -5.85 1.18
N LYS A 209 -20.08 -5.57 2.32
CA LYS A 209 -20.80 -5.23 3.56
C LYS A 209 -21.54 -3.89 3.45
N ILE A 210 -20.95 -2.89 2.81
CA ILE A 210 -21.59 -1.59 2.56
C ILE A 210 -22.84 -1.78 1.70
N ASN A 211 -22.75 -2.49 0.58
CA ASN A 211 -23.88 -2.74 -0.31
C ASN A 211 -25.05 -3.46 0.41
N ILE A 212 -24.73 -4.42 1.30
CA ILE A 212 -25.77 -5.10 2.10
C ILE A 212 -26.47 -4.11 3.06
N LEU A 213 -25.72 -3.20 3.67
CA LEU A 213 -26.27 -2.20 4.58
C LEU A 213 -27.11 -1.16 3.82
N GLU A 214 -26.68 -0.72 2.67
CA GLU A 214 -27.42 0.20 1.80
C GLU A 214 -28.77 -0.39 1.37
N ASN A 215 -28.78 -1.64 0.90
CA ASN A 215 -30.01 -2.34 0.52
C ASN A 215 -31.00 -2.43 1.72
N LYS A 216 -30.50 -2.74 2.92
CA LYS A 216 -31.34 -2.76 4.13
C LYS A 216 -31.91 -1.39 4.49
N LEU A 217 -31.12 -0.32 4.26
CA LEU A 217 -31.60 1.05 4.50
C LEU A 217 -32.68 1.45 3.48
N GLU A 218 -32.55 1.04 2.22
CA GLU A 218 -33.56 1.29 1.21
C GLU A 218 -34.86 0.51 1.52
N GLU A 219 -34.77 -0.77 1.86
CA GLU A 219 -35.93 -1.56 2.30
C GLU A 219 -36.66 -0.93 3.50
N ASN A 220 -35.93 -0.41 4.47
CA ASN A 220 -36.52 0.28 5.64
C ASN A 220 -37.19 1.60 5.22
N LYS A 221 -36.58 2.41 4.36
CA LYS A 221 -37.18 3.64 3.83
C LYS A 221 -38.46 3.38 3.05
N ASP A 222 -38.47 2.35 2.24
CA ASP A 222 -39.67 1.98 1.47
C ASP A 222 -40.80 1.53 2.41
N SER A 223 -40.47 0.81 3.48
CA SER A 223 -41.42 0.42 4.51
C SER A 223 -41.99 1.64 5.29
N GLU A 224 -41.14 2.57 5.68
CA GLU A 224 -41.57 3.83 6.36
C GLU A 224 -42.45 4.70 5.42
N ASN A 225 -42.03 4.84 4.16
CA ASN A 225 -42.81 5.60 3.17
C ASN A 225 -44.18 4.96 2.91
N SER A 226 -44.27 3.64 2.91
CA SER A 226 -45.55 2.92 2.72
C SER A 226 -46.48 3.10 3.91
N LEU A 227 -45.96 3.12 5.14
CA LEU A 227 -46.69 3.39 6.38
C LEU A 227 -47.20 4.83 6.42
N SER A 228 -46.33 5.81 6.14
CA SER A 228 -46.68 7.22 6.07
C SER A 228 -47.78 7.52 5.04
N LYS A 229 -47.67 6.94 3.85
CA LYS A 229 -48.70 7.04 2.81
C LYS A 229 -50.05 6.46 3.25
N LYS A 230 -50.05 5.34 3.98
CA LYS A 230 -51.25 4.71 4.51
C LYS A 230 -51.89 5.58 5.58
N GLU A 231 -51.11 6.18 6.49
CA GLU A 231 -51.60 7.09 7.51
C GLU A 231 -52.20 8.37 6.91
N GLN A 232 -51.55 8.97 5.93
CA GLN A 232 -52.07 10.11 5.19
C GLN A 232 -53.42 9.81 4.53
N LYS A 233 -53.55 8.66 3.88
CA LYS A 233 -54.80 8.23 3.25
C LYS A 233 -55.95 8.00 4.26
N ILE A 234 -55.65 7.47 5.44
CA ILE A 234 -56.63 7.31 6.51
C ILE A 234 -57.12 8.70 6.96
N ALA A 235 -56.18 9.66 7.18
CA ALA A 235 -56.54 11.02 7.56
C ALA A 235 -57.38 11.73 6.50
N GLU A 236 -57.09 11.53 5.22
CA GLU A 236 -57.84 12.04 4.08
C GLU A 236 -59.28 11.46 4.05
N LEU A 237 -59.43 10.14 4.22
CA LEU A 237 -60.75 9.49 4.26
C LEU A 237 -61.58 10.01 5.48
N ILE A 238 -60.96 10.21 6.63
CA ILE A 238 -61.63 10.76 7.82
C ILE A 238 -62.18 12.15 7.52
N SER A 239 -61.37 13.04 6.96
CA SER A 239 -61.77 14.43 6.66
C SER A 239 -62.80 14.50 5.54
N MET A 240 -62.60 13.76 4.43
CA MET A 240 -63.45 13.77 3.24
C MET A 240 -64.87 13.27 3.57
N HIS A 241 -64.96 12.18 4.32
CA HIS A 241 -66.26 11.54 4.65
C HIS A 241 -66.83 12.01 6.02
N LYS A 242 -66.20 13.05 6.65
CA LYS A 242 -66.67 13.60 7.93
C LYS A 242 -66.91 12.52 8.96
N LEU A 243 -65.96 11.61 9.15
CA LEU A 243 -66.09 10.53 10.11
C LEU A 243 -66.04 11.12 11.52
N THR A 244 -66.85 10.58 12.43
CA THR A 244 -66.78 10.91 13.85
C THR A 244 -65.51 10.27 14.45
N ASP A 245 -65.06 10.78 15.62
CA ASP A 245 -63.87 10.24 16.29
C ASP A 245 -63.97 8.72 16.52
N ARG A 246 -65.13 8.21 16.88
CA ARG A 246 -65.36 6.77 17.08
C ARG A 246 -65.35 5.97 15.78
N GLU A 247 -65.84 6.52 14.68
CA GLU A 247 -65.75 5.91 13.34
C GLU A 247 -64.32 5.93 12.81
N ALA A 248 -63.57 6.98 13.12
CA ALA A 248 -62.15 7.08 12.79
C ALA A 248 -61.32 6.05 13.60
N ASP A 249 -61.56 5.91 14.90
CA ASP A 249 -60.94 4.88 15.74
C ASP A 249 -61.19 3.48 15.16
N VAL A 250 -62.45 3.18 14.81
CA VAL A 250 -62.82 1.87 14.21
C VAL A 250 -62.16 1.68 12.84
N LEU A 251 -62.09 2.71 11.98
CA LEU A 251 -61.39 2.65 10.67
C LEU A 251 -59.91 2.33 10.87
N LEU A 252 -59.28 3.00 11.82
CA LEU A 252 -57.84 2.78 12.12
C LEU A 252 -57.59 1.33 12.55
N GLN A 253 -58.41 0.76 13.41
CA GLN A 253 -58.24 -0.63 13.85
C GLN A 253 -58.59 -1.64 12.73
N ILE A 254 -59.57 -1.34 11.87
CA ILE A 254 -59.86 -2.15 10.67
C ILE A 254 -58.66 -2.13 9.70
N SER A 255 -58.03 -0.98 9.52
CA SER A 255 -56.84 -0.85 8.65
C SER A 255 -55.63 -1.65 9.14
N LYS A 256 -55.56 -1.93 10.44
CA LYS A 256 -54.58 -2.83 11.06
C LYS A 256 -54.96 -4.31 10.95
N GLY A 257 -56.12 -4.65 10.36
CA GLY A 257 -56.56 -6.02 10.16
C GLY A 257 -57.31 -6.64 11.34
N LEU A 258 -57.61 -5.89 12.41
CA LEU A 258 -58.22 -6.43 13.61
C LEU A 258 -59.69 -6.80 13.41
N ASN A 259 -60.17 -7.94 13.92
CA ASN A 259 -61.58 -8.32 13.88
C ASN A 259 -62.41 -7.57 14.93
N ASN A 260 -63.78 -7.63 14.83
CA ASN A 260 -64.63 -6.86 15.70
C ASN A 260 -64.47 -7.16 17.21
N LYS A 261 -64.06 -8.39 17.56
CA LYS A 261 -63.80 -8.77 18.96
C LYS A 261 -62.50 -8.11 19.45
N GLN A 262 -61.47 -8.07 18.64
CA GLN A 262 -60.22 -7.40 18.96
C GLN A 262 -60.37 -5.88 19.00
N ILE A 263 -61.16 -5.28 18.07
CA ILE A 263 -61.45 -3.85 18.07
C ILE A 263 -62.24 -3.48 19.35
N ALA A 264 -63.21 -4.28 19.78
CA ALA A 264 -63.97 -4.06 21.00
C ALA A 264 -63.03 -4.05 22.22
N TYR A 265 -62.05 -4.93 22.25
CA TYR A 265 -61.05 -5.02 23.33
C TYR A 265 -60.13 -3.78 23.31
N GLU A 266 -59.56 -3.43 22.14
CA GLU A 266 -58.64 -2.30 22.00
C GLU A 266 -59.29 -0.93 22.32
N LEU A 267 -60.57 -0.75 21.92
CA LEU A 267 -61.30 0.52 22.13
C LEU A 267 -62.12 0.56 23.42
N PHE A 268 -62.06 -0.50 24.25
CA PHE A 268 -62.81 -0.64 25.50
C PHE A 268 -64.32 -0.44 25.32
N ILE A 269 -64.94 -0.96 24.27
CA ILE A 269 -66.36 -0.89 23.94
C ILE A 269 -66.94 -2.28 23.68
N SER A 270 -68.31 -2.37 23.66
CA SER A 270 -68.95 -3.64 23.34
C SER A 270 -68.81 -4.03 21.86
N ILE A 271 -68.84 -5.35 21.56
CA ILE A 271 -68.82 -5.83 20.18
C ILE A 271 -69.99 -5.27 19.38
N ASN A 272 -71.15 -5.05 20.02
CA ASN A 272 -72.34 -4.46 19.38
C ASN A 272 -72.09 -2.98 19.05
N THR A 273 -71.40 -2.25 19.89
CA THR A 273 -71.00 -0.87 19.62
C THR A 273 -70.00 -0.80 18.44
N VAL A 274 -69.04 -1.73 18.35
CA VAL A 274 -68.16 -1.84 17.18
C VAL A 274 -68.95 -2.10 15.89
N LYS A 275 -69.89 -3.06 15.91
CA LYS A 275 -70.76 -3.33 14.74
C LYS A 275 -71.59 -2.10 14.34
N TYR A 276 -72.11 -1.33 15.29
CA TYR A 276 -72.82 -0.09 15.03
C TYR A 276 -71.93 0.92 14.30
N HIS A 277 -70.75 1.24 14.85
CA HIS A 277 -69.82 2.17 14.22
C HIS A 277 -69.31 1.65 12.88
N THR A 278 -69.06 0.36 12.76
CA THR A 278 -68.67 -0.25 11.47
C THR A 278 -69.73 -0.09 10.39
N ARG A 279 -71.02 -0.24 10.74
CA ARG A 279 -72.10 -0.04 9.80
C ARG A 279 -72.17 1.42 9.34
N ASN A 280 -72.14 2.37 10.25
CA ASN A 280 -72.16 3.80 9.93
C ASN A 280 -70.93 4.19 9.08
N LEU A 281 -69.76 3.65 9.42
CA LEU A 281 -68.53 3.81 8.63
C LEU A 281 -68.72 3.33 7.20
N TYR A 282 -69.31 2.14 6.99
CA TYR A 282 -69.53 1.59 5.65
C TYR A 282 -70.51 2.44 4.84
N GLU A 283 -71.57 2.94 5.48
CA GLU A 283 -72.54 3.86 4.85
C GLU A 283 -71.85 5.15 4.41
N LYS A 284 -71.05 5.78 5.29
CA LYS A 284 -70.33 7.02 4.96
C LYS A 284 -69.25 6.82 3.90
N LEU A 285 -68.52 5.71 3.92
CA LEU A 285 -67.54 5.36 2.91
C LEU A 285 -68.14 4.80 1.64
N ASN A 286 -69.48 4.58 1.57
CA ASN A 286 -70.17 3.93 0.47
C ASN A 286 -69.51 2.59 0.06
N ILE A 287 -69.36 1.70 1.06
CA ILE A 287 -68.76 0.35 0.88
C ILE A 287 -69.73 -0.71 1.44
N LYS A 288 -69.68 -1.91 0.88
CA LYS A 288 -70.52 -3.03 1.30
C LYS A 288 -69.77 -4.10 2.10
N LYS A 289 -68.51 -4.18 1.92
CA LYS A 289 -67.65 -5.24 2.52
C LYS A 289 -66.41 -4.66 3.19
N ARG A 290 -65.98 -5.31 4.28
CA ARG A 290 -64.75 -4.95 5.02
C ARG A 290 -63.49 -4.92 4.12
N THR A 291 -63.42 -5.84 3.16
CA THR A 291 -62.30 -5.94 2.20
C THR A 291 -62.17 -4.71 1.32
N GLU A 292 -63.26 -3.97 1.10
CA GLU A 292 -63.27 -2.76 0.27
C GLU A 292 -62.58 -1.58 0.96
N ILE A 293 -62.42 -1.61 2.29
CA ILE A 293 -61.59 -0.62 3.03
C ILE A 293 -60.14 -0.73 2.57
N SER A 294 -59.58 -1.94 2.48
CA SER A 294 -58.21 -2.14 2.03
C SER A 294 -58.01 -1.65 0.57
N SER A 295 -58.98 -1.88 -0.29
CA SER A 295 -58.92 -1.37 -1.67
C SER A 295 -59.08 0.15 -1.76
N LYS A 296 -59.92 0.77 -0.93
CA LYS A 296 -59.98 2.24 -0.81
C LYS A 296 -58.73 2.88 -0.26
N LEU A 297 -58.01 2.21 0.65
CA LEU A 297 -56.72 2.64 1.14
C LEU A 297 -55.60 2.46 0.12
N LEU A 298 -55.74 1.51 -0.82
CA LEU A 298 -54.76 1.25 -1.88
C LEU A 298 -55.00 2.04 -3.16
N HIS A 299 -56.30 2.29 -3.50
CA HIS A 299 -56.73 2.88 -4.75
C HIS A 299 -57.58 4.14 -4.53
N THR A 300 -56.97 5.24 -4.10
CA THR A 300 -57.54 6.54 -4.33
C THR A 300 -56.73 7.23 -5.41
N ASN A 301 -56.96 6.79 -6.66
CA ASN A 301 -56.65 7.60 -7.83
C ASN A 301 -57.97 7.80 -8.60
N ALA A 302 -58.21 9.08 -8.91
CA ALA A 302 -59.10 9.63 -9.89
C ALA A 302 -60.55 9.91 -9.42
N ILE A 303 -60.82 11.11 -9.07
CA ILE A 303 -61.71 11.96 -9.88
C ILE A 303 -60.97 13.26 -10.11
#